data_ca71f5682c2eff93d56b7313104800cf
#
_entry.id   ca71f5682c2eff93d56b7313104800cf
#
_cell.length_a   1.000
_cell.length_b   1.000
_cell.length_c   1.000
_cell.angle_alpha   90.00
_cell.angle_beta   90.00
_cell.angle_gamma   90.00
#
_symmetry.space_group_name_H-M   'P 1'
#
loop_
_entity.id
_entity.type
_entity.pdbx_description
1 polymer ?
#
loop_
_entity_poly.entity_id
_entity_poly.type
_entity_poly.pdbx_seq_one_letter_code
_entity_poly.pdbx_strand_id
1 'polypeptide(L)'
;ENCIEYQLERNGYNVETQVQASGINKDWSRIDIVILDDEHDISEAVSLKYQDVPGTAEEKLLYEAENLSLMCYAHGYYTGTIVLCGTGWSPVKYYWFLNEYEPPSNVRVISYDDFVREYMTVQNIDAN
;
A
#
# COMPACT_ATOMS: atom_id res chain seq x y z
N GLU A 1 8.45 3.97 -7.87
CA GLU A 1 7.02 4.13 -8.20
C GLU A 1 6.74 3.92 -9.68
N ASN A 2 7.55 4.51 -10.53
CA ASN A 2 7.33 4.38 -11.98
C ASN A 2 7.38 2.94 -12.45
N CYS A 3 8.30 2.17 -11.90
CA CYS A 3 8.42 0.75 -12.24
C CYS A 3 7.21 -0.05 -11.77
N ILE A 4 6.72 0.25 -10.57
CA ILE A 4 5.54 -0.40 -10.01
C ILE A 4 4.30 -0.04 -10.83
N GLU A 5 4.14 1.23 -11.16
CA GLU A 5 3.03 1.70 -11.97
C GLU A 5 2.99 0.96 -13.31
N TYR A 6 4.14 0.86 -13.98
CA TYR A 6 4.24 0.18 -15.25
C TYR A 6 3.82 -1.29 -15.15
N GLN A 7 4.29 -1.99 -14.12
CA GLN A 7 3.96 -3.40 -13.93
C GLN A 7 2.47 -3.61 -13.64
N LEU A 8 1.89 -2.74 -12.84
CA LEU A 8 0.46 -2.81 -12.55
C LEU A 8 -0.37 -2.60 -13.81
N GLU A 9 -0.01 -1.62 -14.62
CA GLU A 9 -0.71 -1.35 -15.86
C GLU A 9 -0.59 -2.51 -16.83
N ARG A 10 0.57 -3.14 -16.90
CA ARG A 10 0.75 -4.33 -17.72
C ARG A 10 -0.14 -5.49 -17.29
N ASN A 11 -0.48 -5.55 -16.01
CA ASN A 11 -1.36 -6.58 -15.48
C ASN A 11 -2.84 -6.20 -15.56
N GLY A 12 -3.15 -5.11 -16.23
CA GLY A 12 -4.53 -4.73 -16.52
C GLY A 12 -5.18 -3.81 -15.50
N TYR A 13 -4.43 -3.30 -14.54
CA TYR A 13 -4.98 -2.38 -13.56
C TYR A 13 -4.91 -0.94 -14.06
N ASN A 14 -5.91 -0.15 -13.70
CA ASN A 14 -5.85 1.30 -13.84
C ASN A 14 -5.15 1.85 -12.60
N VAL A 15 -4.17 2.72 -12.80
CA VAL A 15 -3.32 3.19 -11.71
C VAL A 15 -3.22 4.70 -11.76
N GLU A 16 -3.40 5.34 -10.60
CA GLU A 16 -3.09 6.74 -10.41
C GLU A 16 -1.96 6.84 -9.39
N THR A 17 -1.06 7.80 -9.55
CA THR A 17 0.06 7.98 -8.62
C THR A 17 0.03 9.37 -8.01
N GLN A 18 0.61 9.49 -6.81
CA GLN A 18 0.75 10.76 -6.10
C GLN A 18 -0.59 11.50 -5.95
N VAL A 19 -1.60 10.75 -5.52
CA VAL A 19 -2.96 11.29 -5.38
C VAL A 19 -3.06 12.08 -4.09
N GLN A 20 -3.50 13.32 -4.17
CA GLN A 20 -3.72 14.15 -2.98
C GLN A 20 -4.98 13.70 -2.25
N ALA A 21 -4.89 13.61 -0.94
CA ALA A 21 -6.00 13.15 -0.13
C ALA A 21 -6.00 13.85 1.23
N SER A 22 -7.18 14.02 1.80
CA SER A 22 -7.33 14.60 3.12
C SER A 22 -7.28 13.49 4.17
N GLY A 23 -6.36 13.61 5.12
CA GLY A 23 -6.19 12.64 6.20
C GLY A 23 -6.47 13.24 7.57
N ILE A 24 -5.71 12.79 8.56
CA ILE A 24 -5.79 13.30 9.93
C ILE A 24 -5.50 14.81 9.91
N ASN A 25 -6.19 15.55 10.76
CA ASN A 25 -6.09 17.00 10.87
C ASN A 25 -6.54 17.75 9.61
N LYS A 26 -7.14 17.06 8.67
CA LYS A 26 -7.61 17.65 7.40
C LYS A 26 -6.50 18.23 6.55
N ASP A 27 -5.26 17.91 6.84
CA ASP A 27 -4.14 18.29 6.00
C ASP A 27 -4.06 17.42 4.76
N TRP A 28 -3.59 18.01 3.68
CA TRP A 28 -3.38 17.26 2.45
C TRP A 28 -2.19 16.33 2.60
N SER A 29 -2.41 15.06 2.30
CA SER A 29 -1.38 14.04 2.23
C SER A 29 -1.38 13.44 0.84
N ARG A 30 -0.36 12.65 0.52
CA ARG A 30 -0.30 11.96 -0.76
C ARG A 30 -0.45 10.48 -0.57
N ILE A 31 -1.24 9.88 -1.44
CA ILE A 31 -1.30 8.44 -1.58
C ILE A 31 -0.37 8.09 -2.74
N ASP A 32 0.58 7.21 -2.50
CA ASP A 32 1.59 6.88 -3.50
C ASP A 32 0.97 6.30 -4.76
N ILE A 33 0.07 5.34 -4.60
CA ILE A 33 -0.57 4.65 -5.72
C ILE A 33 -2.02 4.40 -5.36
N VAL A 34 -2.92 4.62 -6.33
CA VAL A 34 -4.30 4.17 -6.23
C VAL A 34 -4.52 3.16 -7.35
N ILE A 35 -4.91 1.95 -6.99
CA ILE A 35 -5.18 0.88 -7.93
C ILE A 35 -6.69 0.77 -8.10
N LEU A 36 -7.15 0.88 -9.34
CA LEU A 36 -8.56 0.79 -9.68
C LEU A 36 -8.77 -0.46 -10.52
N ASP A 37 -9.63 -1.34 -10.04
CA ASP A 37 -10.07 -2.51 -10.80
C ASP A 37 -11.56 -2.34 -11.06
N ASP A 38 -11.87 -1.74 -12.20
CA ASP A 38 -13.25 -1.40 -12.55
C ASP A 38 -14.11 -2.65 -12.76
N GLU A 39 -13.50 -3.74 -13.20
CA GLU A 39 -14.21 -4.98 -13.44
C GLU A 39 -14.75 -5.59 -12.14
N HIS A 40 -14.02 -5.44 -11.06
CA HIS A 40 -14.38 -5.98 -9.76
C HIS A 40 -14.85 -4.89 -8.77
N ASP A 41 -14.99 -3.66 -9.24
CA ASP A 41 -15.37 -2.52 -8.41
C ASP A 41 -14.49 -2.37 -7.18
N ILE A 42 -13.18 -2.55 -7.37
CA ILE A 42 -12.20 -2.45 -6.31
C ILE A 42 -11.37 -1.18 -6.49
N SER A 43 -11.22 -0.44 -5.42
CA SER A 43 -10.28 0.67 -5.36
C SER A 43 -9.41 0.50 -4.13
N GLU A 44 -8.11 0.63 -4.31
CA GLU A 44 -7.15 0.40 -3.24
C GLU A 44 -6.13 1.52 -3.20
N ALA A 45 -6.00 2.15 -2.02
CA ALA A 45 -4.98 3.17 -1.79
C ALA A 45 -3.74 2.48 -1.23
N VAL A 46 -2.60 2.64 -1.90
CA VAL A 46 -1.36 1.96 -1.53
C VAL A 46 -0.33 2.98 -1.08
N SER A 47 0.25 2.74 0.09
CA SER A 47 1.35 3.53 0.64
C SER A 47 2.60 2.66 0.68
N LEU A 48 3.67 3.12 0.02
CA LEU A 48 4.94 2.41 -0.02
C LEU A 48 5.85 2.98 1.06
N LYS A 49 6.27 2.15 2.01
CA LYS A 49 7.13 2.58 3.11
C LYS A 49 8.50 1.96 2.97
N TYR A 50 9.46 2.79 2.60
CA TYR A 50 10.83 2.35 2.35
C TYR A 50 11.70 2.57 3.59
N GLN A 51 12.43 1.53 3.98
CA GLN A 51 13.48 1.65 5.00
C GLN A 51 14.64 0.75 4.58
N ASP A 52 15.67 1.35 4.02
CA ASP A 52 16.84 0.62 3.54
C ASP A 52 17.93 0.50 4.59
N VAL A 53 17.94 1.40 5.56
CA VAL A 53 18.81 1.36 6.73
C VAL A 53 17.96 1.56 7.96
N PRO A 54 18.42 1.14 9.16
CA PRO A 54 17.65 1.39 10.38
C PRO A 54 17.31 2.86 10.54
N GLY A 55 16.05 3.15 10.85
CA GLY A 55 15.58 4.53 10.90
C GLY A 55 14.23 4.65 11.58
N THR A 56 13.54 5.75 11.29
CA THR A 56 12.33 6.15 12.00
C THR A 56 11.02 5.75 11.33
N ALA A 57 11.08 5.09 10.17
CA ALA A 57 9.86 4.70 9.47
C ALA A 57 8.98 3.80 10.33
N GLU A 58 9.60 2.91 11.11
CA GLU A 58 8.88 2.00 11.99
C GLU A 58 8.08 2.74 13.06
N GLU A 59 8.60 3.86 13.56
CA GLU A 59 7.96 4.63 14.62
C GLU A 59 6.72 5.36 14.12
N LYS A 60 6.66 5.63 12.83
CA LYS A 60 5.57 6.40 12.22
C LYS A 60 4.45 5.52 11.67
N LEU A 61 4.68 4.22 11.61
CA LEU A 61 3.79 3.32 10.88
C LEU A 61 2.38 3.29 11.47
N LEU A 62 2.26 3.34 12.79
CA LEU A 62 0.96 3.34 13.45
C LEU A 62 0.14 4.56 13.06
N TYR A 63 0.75 5.73 13.08
CA TYR A 63 0.10 6.96 12.66
C TYR A 63 -0.28 6.90 11.18
N GLU A 64 0.60 6.38 10.36
CA GLU A 64 0.36 6.31 8.92
C GLU A 64 -0.76 5.34 8.58
N ALA A 65 -0.91 4.26 9.33
CA ALA A 65 -2.02 3.34 9.14
C ALA A 65 -3.37 4.01 9.44
N GLU A 66 -3.43 4.76 10.55
CA GLU A 66 -4.64 5.52 10.89
C GLU A 66 -4.92 6.59 9.83
N ASN A 67 -3.89 7.29 9.38
CA ASN A 67 -4.04 8.33 8.38
C ASN A 67 -4.55 7.75 7.05
N LEU A 68 -4.00 6.62 6.62
CA LEU A 68 -4.45 5.96 5.40
C LEU A 68 -5.89 5.50 5.51
N SER A 69 -6.27 4.98 6.67
CA SER A 69 -7.66 4.59 6.92
C SER A 69 -8.62 5.75 6.73
N LEU A 70 -8.29 6.91 7.28
CA LEU A 70 -9.12 8.11 7.15
C LEU A 70 -9.16 8.64 5.72
N MET A 71 -8.03 8.58 5.01
CA MET A 71 -8.00 8.97 3.61
C MET A 71 -8.90 8.08 2.76
N CYS A 72 -8.93 6.79 3.03
CA CYS A 72 -9.80 5.87 2.32
C CYS A 72 -11.27 6.22 2.55
N TYR A 73 -11.66 6.49 3.79
CA TYR A 73 -13.03 6.90 4.08
C TYR A 73 -13.40 8.21 3.41
N ALA A 74 -12.49 9.19 3.46
CA ALA A 74 -12.76 10.52 2.92
C ALA A 74 -12.92 10.50 1.39
N HIS A 75 -12.25 9.60 0.71
CA HIS A 75 -12.22 9.57 -0.76
C HIS A 75 -12.92 8.36 -1.35
N GLY A 76 -13.54 7.53 -0.53
CA GLY A 76 -14.33 6.40 -1.00
C GLY A 76 -13.51 5.23 -1.54
N TYR A 77 -12.25 5.10 -1.15
CA TYR A 77 -11.47 3.93 -1.50
C TYR A 77 -11.88 2.75 -0.63
N TYR A 78 -11.95 1.59 -1.25
CA TYR A 78 -12.42 0.38 -0.58
C TYR A 78 -11.46 -0.09 0.52
N THR A 79 -10.17 -0.12 0.20
CA THR A 79 -9.14 -0.54 1.16
C THR A 79 -7.90 0.32 1.05
N GLY A 80 -7.09 0.29 2.11
CA GLY A 80 -5.74 0.85 2.13
C GLY A 80 -4.73 -0.24 2.39
N THR A 81 -3.58 -0.17 1.74
CA THR A 81 -2.50 -1.14 1.90
C THR A 81 -1.20 -0.40 2.15
N ILE A 82 -0.53 -0.75 3.25
CA ILE A 82 0.83 -0.29 3.51
C ILE A 82 1.77 -1.42 3.11
N VAL A 83 2.73 -1.11 2.24
CA VAL A 83 3.71 -2.07 1.74
C VAL A 83 5.06 -1.75 2.37
N LEU A 84 5.63 -2.69 3.09
CA LEU A 84 6.95 -2.52 3.71
C LEU A 84 8.03 -2.90 2.72
N CYS A 85 8.83 -1.92 2.32
CA CYS A 85 9.87 -2.05 1.31
C CYS A 85 11.25 -1.79 1.91
N GLY A 86 12.28 -2.40 1.32
CA GLY A 86 13.66 -2.20 1.76
C GLY A 86 14.11 -3.23 2.78
N THR A 87 15.37 -3.16 3.16
CA THR A 87 16.02 -4.17 4.00
C THR A 87 16.42 -3.64 5.38
N GLY A 88 16.08 -2.40 5.70
CA GLY A 88 16.48 -1.74 6.94
C GLY A 88 15.55 -1.94 8.13
N TRP A 89 14.50 -2.73 7.96
CA TRP A 89 13.54 -2.98 9.04
C TRP A 89 14.16 -3.86 10.13
N SER A 90 13.92 -3.50 11.40
CA SER A 90 14.36 -4.39 12.46
C SER A 90 13.54 -5.69 12.36
N PRO A 91 14.18 -6.87 12.48
CA PRO A 91 13.46 -8.14 12.27
C PRO A 91 12.27 -8.34 13.20
N VAL A 92 12.37 -7.91 14.45
CA VAL A 92 11.28 -8.08 15.43
C VAL A 92 10.10 -7.20 15.06
N LYS A 93 10.33 -5.92 14.74
CA LYS A 93 9.25 -5.00 14.38
C LYS A 93 8.64 -5.36 13.02
N TYR A 94 9.45 -5.78 12.07
CA TYR A 94 8.97 -6.21 10.76
C TYR A 94 8.00 -7.38 10.91
N TYR A 95 8.41 -8.41 11.67
CA TYR A 95 7.55 -9.55 11.95
C TYR A 95 6.25 -9.11 12.64
N TRP A 96 6.36 -8.21 13.62
CA TRP A 96 5.21 -7.75 14.38
C TRP A 96 4.20 -7.03 13.48
N PHE A 97 4.66 -6.13 12.63
CA PHE A 97 3.76 -5.41 11.74
C PHE A 97 3.05 -6.33 10.75
N LEU A 98 3.73 -7.37 10.28
CA LEU A 98 3.16 -8.27 9.28
C LEU A 98 2.26 -9.33 9.88
N ASN A 99 2.47 -9.73 11.14
CA ASN A 99 1.81 -10.90 11.70
C ASN A 99 0.97 -10.64 12.94
N GLU A 100 1.31 -9.63 13.73
CA GLU A 100 0.67 -9.41 15.03
C GLU A 100 -0.14 -8.11 15.09
N TYR A 101 0.31 -7.08 14.41
CA TYR A 101 -0.34 -5.78 14.44
C TYR A 101 -1.73 -5.86 13.82
N GLU A 102 -2.70 -5.25 14.51
CA GLU A 102 -4.08 -5.14 14.02
C GLU A 102 -4.35 -3.70 13.57
N PRO A 103 -4.21 -3.42 12.27
CA PRO A 103 -4.50 -2.08 11.74
C PRO A 103 -6.01 -1.81 11.73
N PRO A 104 -6.43 -0.58 11.41
CA PRO A 104 -7.85 -0.31 11.17
C PRO A 104 -8.44 -1.29 10.15
N SER A 105 -9.71 -1.60 10.29
CA SER A 105 -10.35 -2.69 9.53
C SER A 105 -10.26 -2.54 8.00
N ASN A 106 -10.13 -1.31 7.52
CA ASN A 106 -10.01 -1.06 6.07
C ASN A 106 -8.56 -0.92 5.60
N VAL A 107 -7.59 -1.24 6.46
CA VAL A 107 -6.16 -1.14 6.14
C VAL A 107 -5.47 -2.47 6.41
N ARG A 108 -4.52 -2.82 5.57
CA ARG A 108 -3.64 -3.97 5.80
C ARG A 108 -2.19 -3.55 5.64
N VAL A 109 -1.30 -4.32 6.27
CA VAL A 109 0.15 -4.13 6.15
C VAL A 109 0.74 -5.41 5.58
N ILE A 110 1.43 -5.30 4.46
CA ILE A 110 2.00 -6.47 3.78
C ILE A 110 3.46 -6.19 3.39
N SER A 111 4.19 -7.26 3.12
CA SER A 111 5.56 -7.16 2.62
C SER A 111 5.55 -6.78 1.14
N TYR A 112 6.68 -6.25 0.67
CA TYR A 112 6.86 -5.98 -0.75
C TYR A 112 6.73 -7.27 -1.57
N ASP A 113 7.25 -8.39 -1.08
CA ASP A 113 7.15 -9.67 -1.78
C ASP A 113 5.71 -10.11 -1.96
N ASP A 114 4.87 -9.93 -0.94
CA ASP A 114 3.46 -10.27 -1.04
C ASP A 114 2.74 -9.35 -2.01
N PHE A 115 3.09 -8.06 -2.00
CA PHE A 115 2.52 -7.11 -2.94
C PHE A 115 2.86 -7.49 -4.38
N VAL A 116 4.12 -7.84 -4.63
CA VAL A 116 4.56 -8.28 -5.97
C VAL A 116 3.79 -9.52 -6.40
N ARG A 117 3.66 -10.50 -5.51
CA ARG A 117 2.93 -11.73 -5.82
C ARG A 117 1.48 -11.46 -6.17
N GLU A 118 0.85 -10.55 -5.45
CA GLU A 118 -0.57 -10.28 -5.61
C GLU A 118 -0.87 -9.46 -6.85
N TYR A 119 -0.04 -8.46 -7.16
CA TYR A 119 -0.37 -7.49 -8.19
C TYR A 119 0.55 -7.47 -9.40
N MET A 120 1.80 -7.89 -9.25
CA MET A 120 2.80 -7.69 -10.29
C MET A 120 3.27 -8.97 -10.96
N THR A 121 2.93 -10.12 -10.38
CA THR A 121 3.24 -11.39 -11.03
C THR A 121 2.29 -11.57 -12.20
N VAL A 122 2.86 -11.78 -13.37
CA VAL A 122 2.06 -12.04 -14.56
C VAL A 122 1.23 -13.30 -14.34
N GLN A 123 -0.07 -13.16 -14.46
CA GLN A 123 -0.95 -14.31 -14.37
C GLN A 123 -0.67 -15.21 -15.56
N ASN A 124 -0.32 -16.43 -15.30
CA ASN A 124 0.04 -17.38 -16.34
C ASN A 124 -1.18 -18.02 -16.96
N ILE A 125 -2.16 -17.20 -17.23
CA ILE A 125 -3.43 -17.65 -17.77
C ILE A 125 -3.22 -18.22 -19.18
N ASP A 126 -2.27 -17.65 -19.87
CA ASP A 126 -2.01 -18.00 -21.26
C ASP A 126 -1.29 -19.34 -21.40
N ALA A 127 -0.87 -19.90 -20.28
CA ALA A 127 -0.30 -21.23 -20.30
C ALA A 127 -1.34 -22.30 -20.61
N ASN A 128 -2.56 -21.91 -20.67
CA ASN A 128 -3.64 -22.86 -20.96
C ASN A 128 -3.89 -22.98 -22.45
#